data_01e28643983e05a748273774f1cdd66b
#
_entry.id   01e28643983e05a748273774f1cdd66b
#
_cell.length_a   1.000
_cell.length_b   1.000
_cell.length_c   1.000
_cell.angle_alpha   90.00
_cell.angle_beta   90.00
_cell.angle_gamma   90.00
#
_symmetry.space_group_name_H-M   'P 1'
#
loop_
_entity.id
_entity.type
_entity.pdbx_description
1 polymer ?
#
loop_
_entity_poly.entity_id
_entity_poly.type
_entity_poly.pdbx_seq_one_letter_code
_entity_poly.pdbx_strand_id
1 'polypeptide(L)'
;MRRAGSPAAAGLATGIGQTLTLAIYLVVYFVRPIRVHIRRQYILLSKKMVIKLYSIGIPATLNIALPSLLISALNAILAAYSEVYILVLGIYYKLQTFIYLPANGIVQGMRPLIGYNYGAGENKRVSQIYKIVLCMSGIIMVLGTVICLLIPGQLMGLFTHTEATIQTGKTALRIIGVGFIVSAVSVTSSGALEGLGKGIPSLLISLCRYVVVIIPTAFLLSSIFGAVGVWNAFWITEAITAIISICVYYKAISQSQRSQSTVK
;
A
#
# COMPACT_ATOMS: atom_id res chain seq x y z
N MET A 1 29.94 4.73 -25.27
CA MET A 1 28.62 4.33 -25.81
C MET A 1 28.01 3.24 -24.91
N ARG A 2 27.18 3.62 -23.94
CA ARG A 2 26.35 2.66 -23.19
C ARG A 2 25.18 2.29 -24.09
N ARG A 3 25.10 1.03 -24.53
CA ARG A 3 23.90 0.48 -25.17
C ARG A 3 22.75 0.64 -24.19
N ALA A 4 21.87 1.59 -24.42
CA ALA A 4 20.57 1.63 -23.74
C ALA A 4 19.89 0.30 -24.05
N GLY A 5 19.61 -0.50 -23.02
CA GLY A 5 18.93 -1.78 -23.18
C GLY A 5 17.63 -1.54 -23.93
N SER A 6 17.43 -2.25 -25.04
CA SER A 6 16.23 -2.09 -25.84
C SER A 6 14.99 -2.43 -25.00
N PRO A 7 13.84 -1.77 -25.20
CA PRO A 7 12.59 -2.12 -24.53
C PRO A 7 12.24 -3.61 -24.63
N ALA A 8 12.65 -4.23 -25.75
CA ALA A 8 12.52 -5.68 -25.96
C ALA A 8 13.36 -6.51 -24.97
N ALA A 9 14.59 -6.08 -24.64
CA ALA A 9 15.43 -6.77 -23.66
C ALA A 9 14.82 -6.72 -22.25
N ALA A 10 14.23 -5.59 -21.86
CA ALA A 10 13.53 -5.46 -20.59
C ALA A 10 12.28 -6.36 -20.54
N GLY A 11 11.51 -6.42 -21.62
CA GLY A 11 10.35 -7.32 -21.74
C GLY A 11 10.74 -8.79 -21.64
N LEU A 12 11.81 -9.21 -22.34
CA LEU A 12 12.34 -10.58 -22.27
C LEU A 12 12.82 -10.94 -20.87
N ALA A 13 13.55 -10.04 -20.18
CA ALA A 13 14.01 -10.28 -18.81
C ALA A 13 12.84 -10.49 -17.84
N THR A 14 11.78 -9.69 -17.97
CA THR A 14 10.55 -9.85 -17.18
C THR A 14 9.85 -11.18 -17.50
N GLY A 15 9.73 -11.53 -18.78
CA GLY A 15 9.11 -12.79 -19.20
C GLY A 15 9.88 -14.01 -18.66
N ILE A 16 11.21 -14.01 -18.75
CA ILE A 16 12.05 -15.07 -18.19
C ILE A 16 11.87 -15.17 -16.68
N GLY A 17 11.88 -14.04 -15.96
CA GLY A 17 11.69 -14.01 -14.51
C GLY A 17 10.33 -14.59 -14.09
N GLN A 18 9.24 -14.27 -14.79
CA GLN A 18 7.91 -14.81 -14.51
C GLN A 18 7.82 -16.31 -14.83
N THR A 19 8.43 -16.76 -15.92
CA THR A 19 8.48 -18.18 -16.30
C THR A 19 9.27 -19.01 -15.28
N LEU A 20 10.43 -18.52 -14.82
CA LEU A 20 11.20 -19.15 -13.76
C LEU A 20 10.41 -19.22 -12.43
N THR A 21 9.72 -18.15 -12.09
CA THR A 21 8.87 -18.11 -10.89
C THR A 21 7.77 -19.17 -10.95
N LEU A 22 7.08 -19.28 -12.10
CA LEU A 22 6.07 -20.32 -12.32
C LEU A 22 6.67 -21.72 -12.22
N ALA A 23 7.84 -21.95 -12.83
CA ALA A 23 8.53 -23.25 -12.78
C ALA A 23 8.88 -23.62 -11.33
N ILE A 24 9.41 -22.69 -10.53
CA ILE A 24 9.72 -22.91 -9.11
C ILE A 24 8.44 -23.25 -8.33
N TYR A 25 7.34 -22.52 -8.54
CA TYR A 25 6.06 -22.84 -7.87
C TYR A 25 5.56 -24.23 -8.23
N LEU A 26 5.65 -24.66 -9.49
CA LEU A 26 5.24 -26.00 -9.91
C LEU A 26 6.13 -27.07 -9.28
N VAL A 27 7.45 -26.87 -9.27
CA VAL A 27 8.39 -27.80 -8.62
C VAL A 27 8.06 -27.93 -7.13
N VAL A 28 7.86 -26.81 -6.41
CA VAL A 28 7.49 -26.83 -4.99
C VAL A 28 6.15 -27.52 -4.77
N TYR A 29 5.17 -27.31 -5.66
CA TYR A 29 3.86 -27.95 -5.59
C TYR A 29 3.93 -29.48 -5.71
N PHE A 30 4.76 -29.98 -6.61
CA PHE A 30 4.89 -31.42 -6.84
C PHE A 30 5.85 -32.12 -5.86
N VAL A 31 6.89 -31.42 -5.37
CA VAL A 31 7.93 -32.01 -4.51
C VAL A 31 7.56 -31.90 -3.01
N ARG A 32 6.89 -30.81 -2.60
CA ARG A 32 6.51 -30.63 -1.20
C ARG A 32 5.13 -31.20 -0.89
N PRO A 33 4.92 -31.86 0.27
CA PRO A 33 3.61 -32.35 0.69
C PRO A 33 2.71 -31.15 1.10
N ILE A 34 2.13 -30.48 0.12
CA ILE A 34 1.18 -29.39 0.36
C ILE A 34 -0.19 -30.00 0.66
N ARG A 35 -0.85 -29.51 1.72
CA ARG A 35 -2.17 -30.04 2.14
C ARG A 35 -3.30 -29.73 1.15
N VAL A 36 -3.12 -28.76 0.27
CA VAL A 36 -4.10 -28.35 -0.73
C VAL A 36 -3.73 -28.90 -2.09
N HIS A 37 -4.56 -29.80 -2.62
CA HIS A 37 -4.37 -30.39 -3.95
C HIS A 37 -5.45 -29.88 -4.92
N ILE A 38 -5.03 -29.50 -6.13
CA ILE A 38 -5.95 -29.14 -7.21
C ILE A 38 -6.53 -30.44 -7.78
N ARG A 39 -7.82 -30.68 -7.55
CA ARG A 39 -8.52 -31.86 -8.09
C ARG A 39 -9.70 -31.42 -8.93
N ARG A 40 -9.89 -32.00 -10.11
CA ARG A 40 -10.99 -31.66 -11.04
C ARG A 40 -12.37 -31.75 -10.40
N GLN A 41 -12.58 -32.69 -9.50
CA GLN A 41 -13.86 -32.89 -8.80
C GLN A 41 -14.29 -31.74 -7.90
N TYR A 42 -13.36 -30.83 -7.53
CA TYR A 42 -13.64 -29.65 -6.69
C TYR A 42 -13.74 -28.35 -7.52
N ILE A 43 -13.67 -28.41 -8.85
CA ILE A 43 -13.86 -27.27 -9.75
C ILE A 43 -15.37 -27.00 -9.97
N LEU A 44 -16.17 -27.14 -8.94
CA LEU A 44 -17.58 -26.80 -9.00
C LEU A 44 -17.79 -25.44 -8.34
N LEU A 45 -18.08 -24.44 -9.18
CA LEU A 45 -18.36 -23.08 -8.72
C LEU A 45 -19.78 -23.03 -8.13
N SER A 46 -19.88 -23.09 -6.80
CA SER A 46 -21.16 -22.80 -6.14
C SER A 46 -21.37 -21.28 -6.08
N LYS A 47 -22.59 -20.80 -6.32
CA LYS A 47 -22.97 -19.39 -6.25
C LYS A 47 -22.54 -18.75 -4.91
N LYS A 48 -22.69 -19.47 -3.81
CA LYS A 48 -22.30 -19.01 -2.45
C LYS A 48 -20.78 -18.78 -2.34
N MET A 49 -19.98 -19.69 -2.91
CA MET A 49 -18.52 -19.58 -2.91
C MET A 49 -18.05 -18.42 -3.80
N VAL A 50 -18.64 -18.28 -4.97
CA VAL A 50 -18.35 -17.18 -5.90
C VAL A 50 -18.62 -15.83 -5.25
N ILE A 51 -19.79 -15.63 -4.64
CA ILE A 51 -20.14 -14.39 -3.93
C ILE A 51 -19.13 -14.10 -2.82
N LYS A 52 -18.75 -15.10 -2.02
CA LYS A 52 -17.77 -14.93 -0.95
C LYS A 52 -16.38 -14.58 -1.49
N LEU A 53 -15.97 -15.19 -2.60
CA LEU A 53 -14.69 -14.89 -3.26
C LEU A 53 -14.66 -13.45 -3.78
N TYR A 54 -15.68 -13.03 -4.50
CA TYR A 54 -15.76 -11.68 -5.06
C TYR A 54 -15.96 -10.59 -3.99
N SER A 55 -16.63 -10.88 -2.89
CA SER A 55 -16.77 -9.93 -1.77
C SER A 55 -15.43 -9.53 -1.12
N ILE A 56 -14.41 -10.35 -1.27
CA ILE A 56 -13.04 -10.06 -0.82
C ILE A 56 -12.17 -9.62 -2.00
N GLY A 57 -12.31 -10.29 -3.15
CA GLY A 57 -11.46 -10.08 -4.32
C GLY A 57 -11.66 -8.71 -4.96
N ILE A 58 -12.90 -8.24 -5.13
CA ILE A 58 -13.17 -6.91 -5.72
C ILE A 58 -12.56 -5.78 -4.86
N PRO A 59 -12.81 -5.72 -3.54
CA PRO A 59 -12.13 -4.74 -2.68
C PRO A 59 -10.61 -4.81 -2.76
N ALA A 60 -10.02 -6.01 -2.78
CA ALA A 60 -8.58 -6.18 -2.89
C ALA A 60 -8.02 -5.66 -4.23
N THR A 61 -8.71 -5.94 -5.34
CA THR A 61 -8.32 -5.42 -6.67
C THR A 61 -8.39 -3.90 -6.71
N LEU A 62 -9.47 -3.31 -6.18
CA LEU A 62 -9.62 -1.87 -6.11
C LEU A 62 -8.53 -1.23 -5.24
N ASN A 63 -8.17 -1.83 -4.11
CA ASN A 63 -7.07 -1.35 -3.26
C ASN A 63 -5.73 -1.25 -4.01
N ILE A 64 -5.48 -2.15 -4.96
CA ILE A 64 -4.27 -2.13 -5.79
C ILE A 64 -4.39 -1.08 -6.92
N ALA A 65 -5.58 -0.83 -7.43
CA ALA A 65 -5.83 0.11 -8.54
C ALA A 65 -5.89 1.58 -8.09
N LEU A 66 -6.37 1.87 -6.88
CA LEU A 66 -6.56 3.22 -6.35
C LEU A 66 -5.29 4.11 -6.39
N PRO A 67 -4.08 3.62 -6.06
CA PRO A 67 -2.86 4.41 -6.19
C PRO A 67 -2.60 4.91 -7.61
N SER A 68 -2.93 4.13 -8.64
CA SER A 68 -2.77 4.54 -10.04
C SER A 68 -3.70 5.69 -10.41
N LEU A 69 -4.94 5.66 -9.91
CA LEU A 69 -5.92 6.74 -10.08
C LEU A 69 -5.43 8.02 -9.39
N LEU A 70 -4.90 7.90 -8.17
CA LEU A 70 -4.29 9.04 -7.45
C LEU A 70 -3.15 9.65 -8.25
N ILE A 71 -2.20 8.83 -8.74
CA ILE A 71 -1.07 9.32 -9.53
C ILE A 71 -1.56 10.10 -10.75
N SER A 72 -2.56 9.58 -11.47
CA SER A 72 -3.14 10.27 -12.64
C SER A 72 -3.79 11.60 -12.26
N ALA A 73 -4.54 11.64 -11.16
CA ALA A 73 -5.18 12.88 -10.70
C ALA A 73 -4.15 13.93 -10.25
N LEU A 74 -3.13 13.53 -9.49
CA LEU A 74 -2.07 14.46 -9.06
C LEU A 74 -1.22 14.95 -10.23
N ASN A 75 -0.95 14.10 -11.22
CA ASN A 75 -0.26 14.52 -12.45
C ASN A 75 -1.08 15.58 -13.19
N ALA A 76 -2.41 15.42 -13.29
CA ALA A 76 -3.29 16.40 -13.92
C ALA A 76 -3.26 17.76 -13.18
N ILE A 77 -3.26 17.75 -11.85
CA ILE A 77 -3.14 18.99 -11.05
C ILE A 77 -1.76 19.64 -11.26
N LEU A 78 -0.67 18.87 -11.22
CA LEU A 78 0.70 19.38 -11.32
C LEU A 78 1.07 19.80 -12.71
N ALA A 79 0.44 19.24 -13.76
CA ALA A 79 0.64 19.63 -15.15
C ALA A 79 0.30 21.11 -15.41
N ALA A 80 -0.65 21.67 -14.64
CA ALA A 80 -1.01 23.09 -14.73
C ALA A 80 0.12 24.04 -14.25
N TYR A 81 1.12 23.52 -13.53
CA TYR A 81 2.22 24.33 -12.99
C TYR A 81 3.51 24.17 -13.80
N SER A 82 4.05 22.96 -13.91
CA SER A 82 5.26 22.68 -14.70
C SER A 82 5.53 21.18 -14.79
N GLU A 83 6.17 20.73 -15.88
CA GLU A 83 6.66 19.35 -16.06
C GLU A 83 7.65 18.91 -14.97
N VAL A 84 8.39 19.83 -14.36
CA VAL A 84 9.31 19.55 -13.25
C VAL A 84 8.57 18.92 -12.07
N TYR A 85 7.38 19.40 -11.74
CA TYR A 85 6.59 18.84 -10.62
C TYR A 85 6.09 17.42 -10.92
N ILE A 86 5.72 17.13 -12.17
CA ILE A 86 5.33 15.78 -12.60
C ILE A 86 6.52 14.83 -12.46
N LEU A 87 7.70 15.26 -12.89
CA LEU A 87 8.93 14.46 -12.76
C LEU A 87 9.28 14.22 -11.30
N VAL A 88 9.17 15.23 -10.44
CA VAL A 88 9.39 15.11 -8.99
C VAL A 88 8.40 14.12 -8.36
N LEU A 89 7.11 14.18 -8.72
CA LEU A 89 6.10 13.21 -8.25
C LEU A 89 6.46 11.79 -8.68
N GLY A 90 6.89 11.60 -9.93
CA GLY A 90 7.32 10.29 -10.43
C GLY A 90 8.52 9.72 -9.67
N ILE A 91 9.53 10.55 -9.36
CA ILE A 91 10.69 10.15 -8.56
C ILE A 91 10.25 9.83 -7.12
N TYR A 92 9.40 10.67 -6.54
CA TYR A 92 8.84 10.43 -5.21
C TYR A 92 8.17 9.06 -5.10
N TYR A 93 7.31 8.68 -6.05
CA TYR A 93 6.65 7.37 -6.00
C TYR A 93 7.63 6.19 -6.12
N LYS A 94 8.70 6.33 -6.88
CA LYS A 94 9.77 5.33 -6.91
C LYS A 94 10.45 5.18 -5.55
N LEU A 95 10.83 6.30 -4.92
CA LEU A 95 11.44 6.30 -3.59
C LEU A 95 10.48 5.77 -2.52
N GLN A 96 9.22 6.20 -2.55
CA GLN A 96 8.17 5.70 -1.67
C GLN A 96 8.04 4.18 -1.77
N THR A 97 8.05 3.62 -2.98
CA THR A 97 7.99 2.17 -3.17
C THR A 97 9.09 1.46 -2.41
N PHE A 98 10.34 1.93 -2.49
CA PHE A 98 11.46 1.33 -1.76
C PHE A 98 11.27 1.39 -0.24
N ILE A 99 10.80 2.52 0.29
CA ILE A 99 10.58 2.71 1.73
C ILE A 99 9.41 1.83 2.22
N TYR A 100 8.34 1.72 1.44
CA TYR A 100 7.14 0.98 1.82
C TYR A 100 7.26 -0.54 1.60
N LEU A 101 8.16 -1.01 0.74
CA LEU A 101 8.32 -2.44 0.43
C LEU A 101 8.53 -3.31 1.67
N PRO A 102 9.48 -3.00 2.59
CA PRO A 102 9.67 -3.79 3.79
C PRO A 102 8.45 -3.79 4.71
N ALA A 103 7.82 -2.63 4.92
CA ALA A 103 6.62 -2.51 5.74
C ALA A 103 5.44 -3.31 5.15
N ASN A 104 5.23 -3.20 3.83
CA ASN A 104 4.21 -3.97 3.12
C ASN A 104 4.49 -5.49 3.21
N GLY A 105 5.75 -5.92 3.14
CA GLY A 105 6.13 -7.32 3.32
C GLY A 105 5.72 -7.86 4.69
N ILE A 106 5.96 -7.10 5.76
CA ILE A 106 5.56 -7.45 7.13
C ILE A 106 4.02 -7.50 7.25
N VAL A 107 3.32 -6.53 6.68
CA VAL A 107 1.84 -6.48 6.68
C VAL A 107 1.26 -7.65 5.88
N GLN A 108 1.85 -8.04 4.75
CA GLN A 108 1.44 -9.22 4.00
C GLN A 108 1.60 -10.51 4.81
N GLY A 109 2.73 -10.67 5.54
CA GLY A 109 2.95 -11.79 6.43
C GLY A 109 1.98 -11.83 7.64
N MET A 110 1.50 -10.68 8.08
CA MET A 110 0.52 -10.57 9.16
C MET A 110 -0.85 -11.15 8.78
N ARG A 111 -1.29 -11.01 7.52
CA ARG A 111 -2.65 -11.38 7.08
C ARG A 111 -3.02 -12.84 7.39
N PRO A 112 -2.23 -13.86 7.02
CA PRO A 112 -2.55 -15.24 7.35
C PRO A 112 -2.51 -15.52 8.85
N LEU A 113 -1.62 -14.86 9.61
CA LEU A 113 -1.54 -15.01 11.06
C LEU A 113 -2.79 -14.47 11.75
N ILE A 114 -3.27 -13.30 11.33
CA ILE A 114 -4.53 -12.74 11.83
C ILE A 114 -5.70 -13.64 11.46
N GLY A 115 -5.81 -14.08 10.21
CA GLY A 115 -6.90 -14.95 9.77
C GLY A 115 -6.97 -16.27 10.54
N TYR A 116 -5.83 -16.90 10.78
CA TYR A 116 -5.73 -18.15 11.54
C TYR A 116 -6.16 -17.96 13.01
N ASN A 117 -5.58 -16.98 13.72
CA ASN A 117 -5.91 -16.74 15.12
C ASN A 117 -7.35 -16.25 15.31
N TYR A 118 -7.86 -15.47 14.37
CA TYR A 118 -9.25 -15.03 14.38
C TYR A 118 -10.22 -16.19 14.19
N GLY A 119 -9.93 -17.10 13.25
CA GLY A 119 -10.71 -18.34 13.06
C GLY A 119 -10.70 -19.27 14.27
N ALA A 120 -9.62 -19.27 15.05
CA ALA A 120 -9.48 -20.01 16.30
C ALA A 120 -10.15 -19.30 17.51
N GLY A 121 -10.70 -18.09 17.35
CA GLY A 121 -11.30 -17.32 18.45
C GLY A 121 -10.30 -16.59 19.35
N GLU A 122 -9.00 -16.63 19.03
CA GLU A 122 -7.90 -16.07 19.80
C GLU A 122 -7.76 -14.56 19.61
N ASN A 123 -8.77 -13.79 19.98
CA ASN A 123 -8.82 -12.34 19.77
C ASN A 123 -7.68 -11.55 20.45
N LYS A 124 -7.17 -12.05 21.60
CA LYS A 124 -6.02 -11.43 22.28
C LYS A 124 -4.76 -11.53 21.41
N ARG A 125 -4.53 -12.68 20.77
CA ARG A 125 -3.41 -12.89 19.85
C ARG A 125 -3.53 -12.03 18.61
N VAL A 126 -4.73 -11.89 18.03
CA VAL A 126 -4.99 -10.98 16.89
C VAL A 126 -4.56 -9.55 17.25
N SER A 127 -4.93 -9.05 18.42
CA SER A 127 -4.54 -7.71 18.88
C SER A 127 -3.03 -7.59 19.12
N GLN A 128 -2.38 -8.62 19.66
CA GLN A 128 -0.91 -8.63 19.86
C GLN A 128 -0.17 -8.60 18.53
N ILE A 129 -0.56 -9.43 17.57
CA ILE A 129 0.03 -9.47 16.22
C ILE A 129 -0.10 -8.08 15.56
N TYR A 130 -1.29 -7.48 15.61
CA TYR A 130 -1.52 -6.13 15.07
C TYR A 130 -0.57 -5.10 15.70
N LYS A 131 -0.44 -5.07 17.03
CA LYS A 131 0.44 -4.11 17.73
C LYS A 131 1.92 -4.30 17.37
N ILE A 132 2.38 -5.55 17.29
CA ILE A 132 3.76 -5.86 16.91
C ILE A 132 4.03 -5.38 15.48
N VAL A 133 3.15 -5.70 14.54
CA VAL A 133 3.32 -5.28 13.13
C VAL A 133 3.22 -3.77 12.98
N LEU A 134 2.33 -3.11 13.73
CA LEU A 134 2.25 -1.66 13.75
C LEU A 134 3.56 -1.02 14.25
N CYS A 135 4.16 -1.57 15.31
CA CYS A 135 5.43 -1.10 15.83
C CYS A 135 6.57 -1.31 14.79
N MET A 136 6.66 -2.50 14.20
CA MET A 136 7.67 -2.80 13.18
C MET A 136 7.53 -1.90 11.93
N SER A 137 6.31 -1.75 11.43
CA SER A 137 6.02 -0.84 10.31
C SER A 137 6.32 0.62 10.68
N GLY A 138 5.99 1.03 11.90
CA GLY A 138 6.30 2.35 12.43
C GLY A 138 7.80 2.64 12.45
N ILE A 139 8.62 1.69 12.91
CA ILE A 139 10.10 1.83 12.90
C ILE A 139 10.61 2.02 11.47
N ILE A 140 10.13 1.22 10.52
CA ILE A 140 10.52 1.34 9.10
C ILE A 140 10.13 2.74 8.56
N MET A 141 8.93 3.22 8.86
CA MET A 141 8.46 4.52 8.39
C MET A 141 9.21 5.68 9.05
N VAL A 142 9.60 5.54 10.33
CA VAL A 142 10.49 6.52 11.00
C VAL A 142 11.83 6.57 10.29
N LEU A 143 12.45 5.42 10.00
CA LEU A 143 13.70 5.37 9.24
C LEU A 143 13.56 6.01 7.86
N GLY A 144 12.48 5.71 7.15
CA GLY A 144 12.16 6.33 5.84
C GLY A 144 12.01 7.85 5.93
N THR A 145 11.32 8.33 6.97
CA THR A 145 11.19 9.78 7.24
C THR A 145 12.54 10.42 7.51
N VAL A 146 13.34 9.83 8.39
CA VAL A 146 14.68 10.35 8.73
C VAL A 146 15.57 10.46 7.48
N ILE A 147 15.58 9.44 6.63
CA ILE A 147 16.31 9.44 5.36
C ILE A 147 15.82 10.57 4.45
N CYS A 148 14.50 10.73 4.28
CA CYS A 148 13.93 11.80 3.45
C CYS A 148 14.22 13.21 3.99
N LEU A 149 14.37 13.38 5.30
CA LEU A 149 14.69 14.68 5.92
C LEU A 149 16.17 15.02 5.84
N LEU A 150 17.05 14.03 6.08
CA LEU A 150 18.49 14.27 6.16
C LEU A 150 19.18 14.36 4.79
N ILE A 151 18.82 13.48 3.87
CA ILE A 151 19.53 13.34 2.58
C ILE A 151 18.59 13.45 1.35
N PRO A 152 17.59 14.35 1.32
CA PRO A 152 16.64 14.42 0.21
C PRO A 152 17.30 14.75 -1.13
N GLY A 153 18.37 15.55 -1.11
CA GLY A 153 19.11 15.91 -2.34
C GLY A 153 19.83 14.73 -2.96
N GLN A 154 20.48 13.91 -2.15
CA GLN A 154 21.16 12.69 -2.63
C GLN A 154 20.14 11.71 -3.20
N LEU A 155 18.99 11.54 -2.53
CA LEU A 155 17.91 10.68 -3.01
C LEU A 155 17.38 11.12 -4.38
N MET A 156 17.16 12.43 -4.58
CA MET A 156 16.74 12.97 -5.86
C MET A 156 17.84 12.82 -6.92
N GLY A 157 19.10 13.03 -6.54
CA GLY A 157 20.27 12.91 -7.41
C GLY A 157 20.49 11.51 -7.98
N LEU A 158 19.92 10.45 -7.38
CA LEU A 158 19.95 9.09 -7.92
C LEU A 158 19.11 8.96 -9.22
N PHE A 159 18.15 9.87 -9.44
CA PHE A 159 17.20 9.78 -10.56
C PHE A 159 17.33 10.92 -11.56
N THR A 160 17.90 12.05 -11.17
CA THR A 160 18.03 13.23 -12.04
C THR A 160 19.30 14.00 -11.72
N HIS A 161 19.86 14.67 -12.74
CA HIS A 161 21.01 15.57 -12.61
C HIS A 161 20.63 17.04 -12.77
N THR A 162 19.36 17.34 -13.02
CA THR A 162 18.85 18.71 -13.20
C THR A 162 18.67 19.37 -11.84
N GLU A 163 19.45 20.44 -11.57
CA GLU A 163 19.46 21.12 -10.28
C GLU A 163 18.07 21.65 -9.88
N ALA A 164 17.31 22.22 -10.81
CA ALA A 164 15.95 22.69 -10.55
C ALA A 164 15.03 21.56 -10.05
N THR A 165 15.12 20.37 -10.63
CA THR A 165 14.34 19.19 -10.21
C THR A 165 14.79 18.69 -8.84
N ILE A 166 16.11 18.73 -8.56
CA ILE A 166 16.65 18.32 -7.26
C ILE A 166 16.16 19.27 -6.16
N GLN A 167 16.20 20.57 -6.36
CA GLN A 167 15.75 21.56 -5.35
C GLN A 167 14.25 21.45 -5.09
N THR A 168 13.43 21.33 -6.13
CA THR A 168 12.00 21.10 -6.00
C THR A 168 11.72 19.79 -5.28
N GLY A 169 12.43 18.72 -5.63
CA GLY A 169 12.30 17.40 -5.02
C GLY A 169 12.74 17.36 -3.56
N LYS A 170 13.78 18.10 -3.15
CA LYS A 170 14.18 18.26 -1.74
C LYS A 170 13.02 18.78 -0.89
N THR A 171 12.35 19.82 -1.38
CA THR A 171 11.19 20.42 -0.71
C THR A 171 10.04 19.41 -0.62
N ALA A 172 9.71 18.76 -1.73
CA ALA A 172 8.66 17.75 -1.79
C ALA A 172 8.92 16.60 -0.81
N LEU A 173 10.13 15.99 -0.83
CA LEU A 173 10.46 14.85 0.05
C LEU A 173 10.42 15.21 1.53
N ARG A 174 10.86 16.41 1.91
CA ARG A 174 10.80 16.86 3.30
C ARG A 174 9.36 17.02 3.79
N ILE A 175 8.49 17.60 2.97
CA ILE A 175 7.08 17.81 3.35
C ILE A 175 6.33 16.47 3.41
N ILE A 176 6.43 15.66 2.36
CA ILE A 176 5.69 14.40 2.26
C ILE A 176 6.22 13.36 3.26
N GLY A 177 7.55 13.33 3.47
CA GLY A 177 8.21 12.35 4.34
C GLY A 177 7.69 12.35 5.78
N VAL A 178 7.24 13.49 6.30
CA VAL A 178 6.62 13.58 7.63
C VAL A 178 5.37 12.69 7.74
N GLY A 179 4.63 12.55 6.66
CA GLY A 179 3.43 11.70 6.60
C GLY A 179 3.70 10.20 6.72
N PHE A 180 4.91 9.73 6.43
CA PHE A 180 5.22 8.29 6.43
C PHE A 180 5.00 7.64 7.80
N ILE A 181 5.39 8.29 8.89
CA ILE A 181 5.22 7.76 10.26
C ILE A 181 3.74 7.46 10.52
N VAL A 182 2.89 8.40 10.17
CA VAL A 182 1.45 8.31 10.39
C VAL A 182 0.81 7.26 9.47
N SER A 183 1.34 7.11 8.25
CA SER A 183 0.85 6.13 7.28
C SER A 183 0.99 4.67 7.74
N ALA A 184 1.93 4.38 8.65
CA ALA A 184 2.06 3.05 9.23
C ALA A 184 0.75 2.54 9.84
N VAL A 185 -0.04 3.44 10.44
CA VAL A 185 -1.32 3.11 11.05
C VAL A 185 -2.34 2.67 10.01
N SER A 186 -2.50 3.45 8.94
CA SER A 186 -3.49 3.16 7.89
C SER A 186 -3.13 1.89 7.11
N VAL A 187 -1.84 1.69 6.78
CA VAL A 187 -1.35 0.51 6.06
C VAL A 187 -1.53 -0.77 6.89
N THR A 188 -1.14 -0.73 8.17
CA THR A 188 -1.28 -1.88 9.06
C THR A 188 -2.74 -2.22 9.35
N SER A 189 -3.58 -1.20 9.59
CA SER A 189 -5.02 -1.41 9.86
C SER A 189 -5.74 -1.97 8.65
N SER A 190 -5.47 -1.47 7.44
CA SER A 190 -6.02 -1.99 6.19
C SER A 190 -5.63 -3.47 5.98
N GLY A 191 -4.34 -3.79 6.15
CA GLY A 191 -3.86 -5.16 6.06
C GLY A 191 -4.46 -6.11 7.10
N ALA A 192 -4.66 -5.63 8.34
CA ALA A 192 -5.31 -6.40 9.39
C ALA A 192 -6.78 -6.71 9.07
N LEU A 193 -7.51 -5.71 8.55
CA LEU A 193 -8.91 -5.90 8.10
C LEU A 193 -9.02 -6.91 6.96
N GLU A 194 -8.07 -6.89 6.01
CA GLU A 194 -8.00 -7.91 4.96
C GLU A 194 -7.71 -9.31 5.54
N GLY A 195 -6.81 -9.41 6.51
CA GLY A 195 -6.55 -10.67 7.24
C GLY A 195 -7.77 -11.20 7.99
N LEU A 196 -8.64 -10.31 8.49
CA LEU A 196 -9.93 -10.66 9.10
C LEU A 196 -11.03 -11.03 8.09
N GLY A 197 -10.73 -10.99 6.77
CA GLY A 197 -11.72 -11.19 5.72
C GLY A 197 -12.69 -10.01 5.55
N LYS A 198 -12.37 -8.85 6.12
CA LYS A 198 -13.19 -7.64 6.07
C LYS A 198 -12.69 -6.70 4.97
N GLY A 199 -12.84 -7.12 3.70
CA GLY A 199 -12.35 -6.38 2.53
C GLY A 199 -13.02 -5.01 2.33
N ILE A 200 -14.33 -4.87 2.59
CA ILE A 200 -15.06 -3.60 2.44
C ILE A 200 -14.54 -2.52 3.39
N PRO A 201 -14.38 -2.74 4.72
CA PRO A 201 -13.75 -1.77 5.60
C PRO A 201 -12.32 -1.38 5.19
N SER A 202 -11.51 -2.33 4.69
CA SER A 202 -10.19 -2.03 4.14
C SER A 202 -10.28 -1.11 2.92
N LEU A 203 -11.20 -1.40 2.00
CA LEU A 203 -11.43 -0.55 0.82
C LEU A 203 -11.87 0.87 1.19
N LEU A 204 -12.71 1.03 2.21
CA LEU A 204 -13.11 2.36 2.69
C LEU A 204 -11.92 3.20 3.17
N ILE A 205 -10.97 2.59 3.90
CA ILE A 205 -9.74 3.27 4.31
C ILE A 205 -8.94 3.69 3.07
N SER A 206 -8.79 2.81 2.09
CA SER A 206 -8.04 3.09 0.86
C SER A 206 -8.73 4.16 -0.01
N LEU A 207 -10.06 4.15 -0.11
CA LEU A 207 -10.82 5.19 -0.81
C LEU A 207 -10.64 6.55 -0.14
N CYS A 208 -10.71 6.63 1.19
CA CYS A 208 -10.42 7.85 1.93
C CYS A 208 -9.01 8.35 1.63
N ARG A 209 -8.02 7.46 1.68
CA ARG A 209 -6.61 7.79 1.48
C ARG A 209 -6.30 8.24 0.06
N TYR A 210 -6.77 7.51 -0.96
CA TYR A 210 -6.33 7.71 -2.34
C TYR A 210 -7.27 8.56 -3.20
N VAL A 211 -8.51 8.82 -2.73
CA VAL A 211 -9.51 9.54 -3.54
C VAL A 211 -10.19 10.63 -2.74
N VAL A 212 -10.91 10.26 -1.68
CA VAL A 212 -11.87 11.16 -1.01
C VAL A 212 -11.19 12.29 -0.27
N VAL A 213 -10.03 12.05 0.34
CA VAL A 213 -9.31 13.06 1.11
C VAL A 213 -8.22 13.72 0.29
N ILE A 214 -7.31 12.94 -0.32
CA ILE A 214 -6.12 13.51 -0.93
C ILE A 214 -6.41 14.34 -2.17
N ILE A 215 -7.32 13.90 -3.07
CA ILE A 215 -7.56 14.61 -4.32
C ILE A 215 -8.21 15.99 -4.07
N PRO A 216 -9.30 16.10 -3.27
CA PRO A 216 -9.85 17.41 -2.94
C PRO A 216 -8.88 18.29 -2.16
N THR A 217 -8.13 17.72 -1.19
CA THR A 217 -7.15 18.48 -0.41
C THR A 217 -6.01 18.99 -1.29
N ALA A 218 -5.49 18.17 -2.21
CA ALA A 218 -4.47 18.58 -3.15
C ALA A 218 -4.96 19.68 -4.09
N PHE A 219 -6.20 19.58 -4.59
CA PHE A 219 -6.81 20.59 -5.44
C PHE A 219 -7.00 21.93 -4.69
N LEU A 220 -7.55 21.89 -3.47
CA LEU A 220 -7.76 23.08 -2.65
C LEU A 220 -6.44 23.73 -2.24
N LEU A 221 -5.48 22.96 -1.75
CA LEU A 221 -4.19 23.50 -1.33
C LEU A 221 -3.35 23.98 -2.52
N SER A 222 -3.48 23.36 -3.68
CA SER A 222 -2.76 23.82 -4.87
C SER A 222 -3.28 25.18 -5.37
N SER A 223 -4.56 25.47 -5.22
CA SER A 223 -5.12 26.79 -5.58
C SER A 223 -4.66 27.92 -4.65
N ILE A 224 -4.27 27.60 -3.39
CA ILE A 224 -3.82 28.59 -2.40
C ILE A 224 -2.28 28.71 -2.39
N PHE A 225 -1.57 27.59 -2.39
CA PHE A 225 -0.12 27.50 -2.19
C PHE A 225 0.63 27.06 -3.45
N GLY A 226 -0.03 27.00 -4.61
CA GLY A 226 0.56 26.48 -5.85
C GLY A 226 0.96 25.00 -5.72
N ALA A 227 1.94 24.55 -6.50
CA ALA A 227 2.39 23.17 -6.52
C ALA A 227 2.84 22.64 -5.14
N VAL A 228 3.35 23.50 -4.24
CA VAL A 228 3.73 23.10 -2.86
C VAL A 228 2.52 22.67 -2.05
N GLY A 229 1.34 23.19 -2.35
CA GLY A 229 0.08 22.76 -1.74
C GLY A 229 -0.20 21.28 -1.96
N VAL A 230 0.15 20.73 -3.11
CA VAL A 230 -0.01 19.30 -3.41
C VAL A 230 0.83 18.45 -2.47
N TRP A 231 2.06 18.88 -2.14
CA TRP A 231 2.93 18.14 -1.21
C TRP A 231 2.37 18.13 0.22
N ASN A 232 1.77 19.24 0.63
CA ASN A 232 1.11 19.34 1.94
C ASN A 232 -0.13 18.45 2.05
N ALA A 233 -0.85 18.21 0.96
CA ALA A 233 -1.99 17.32 0.96
C ALA A 233 -1.66 15.88 1.42
N PHE A 234 -0.43 15.41 1.19
CA PHE A 234 -0.02 14.05 1.58
C PHE A 234 -0.07 13.83 3.10
N TRP A 235 0.65 14.66 3.87
CA TRP A 235 0.70 14.45 5.33
C TRP A 235 -0.65 14.73 6.01
N ILE A 236 -1.41 15.70 5.51
CA ILE A 236 -2.78 15.98 6.01
C ILE A 236 -3.68 14.76 5.77
N THR A 237 -3.62 14.19 4.56
CA THR A 237 -4.38 12.99 4.23
C THR A 237 -3.99 11.81 5.11
N GLU A 238 -2.69 11.59 5.34
CA GLU A 238 -2.23 10.51 6.21
C GLU A 238 -2.73 10.68 7.64
N ALA A 239 -2.75 11.90 8.18
CA ALA A 239 -3.27 12.18 9.52
C ALA A 239 -4.77 11.86 9.62
N ILE A 240 -5.57 12.35 8.68
CA ILE A 240 -7.02 12.08 8.63
C ILE A 240 -7.29 10.59 8.46
N THR A 241 -6.60 9.95 7.52
CA THR A 241 -6.78 8.53 7.23
C THR A 241 -6.35 7.64 8.38
N ALA A 242 -5.32 8.00 9.13
CA ALA A 242 -4.92 7.26 10.33
C ALA A 242 -6.02 7.25 11.38
N ILE A 243 -6.65 8.39 11.64
CA ILE A 243 -7.79 8.49 12.57
C ILE A 243 -8.94 7.60 12.11
N ILE A 244 -9.33 7.72 10.83
CA ILE A 244 -10.38 6.88 10.23
C ILE A 244 -10.02 5.39 10.36
N SER A 245 -8.78 5.03 10.08
CA SER A 245 -8.30 3.64 10.11
C SER A 245 -8.39 3.03 11.50
N ILE A 246 -8.03 3.78 12.53
CA ILE A 246 -8.15 3.36 13.92
C ILE A 246 -9.63 3.12 14.26
N CYS A 247 -10.51 4.06 13.94
CA CYS A 247 -11.94 3.95 14.21
C CYS A 247 -12.56 2.74 13.51
N VAL A 248 -12.25 2.56 12.21
CA VAL A 248 -12.76 1.44 11.40
C VAL A 248 -12.26 0.10 11.94
N TYR A 249 -10.97 0.01 12.28
CA TYR A 249 -10.36 -1.21 12.82
C TYR A 249 -10.98 -1.62 14.16
N TYR A 250 -11.07 -0.71 15.12
CA TYR A 250 -11.67 -1.04 16.42
C TYR A 250 -13.15 -1.37 16.33
N LYS A 251 -13.92 -0.66 15.51
CA LYS A 251 -15.34 -0.99 15.24
C LYS A 251 -15.49 -2.38 14.64
N ALA A 252 -14.61 -2.72 13.68
CA ALA A 252 -14.63 -4.03 13.03
C ALA A 252 -14.32 -5.18 14.02
N ILE A 253 -13.34 -5.01 14.91
CA ILE A 253 -13.01 -6.01 15.93
C ILE A 253 -14.15 -6.15 16.96
N SER A 254 -14.68 -5.04 17.49
CA SER A 254 -15.77 -5.07 18.47
C SER A 254 -17.02 -5.79 17.95
N GLN A 255 -17.39 -5.55 16.70
CA GLN A 255 -18.50 -6.27 16.06
C GLN A 255 -18.23 -7.77 15.93
N SER A 256 -16.99 -8.16 15.61
CA SER A 256 -16.59 -9.57 15.53
C SER A 256 -16.66 -10.30 16.85
N GLN A 257 -16.24 -9.65 17.93
CA GLN A 257 -16.29 -10.22 19.28
C GLN A 257 -17.73 -10.47 19.74
N ARG A 258 -18.64 -9.51 19.47
CA ARG A 258 -20.06 -9.66 19.76
C ARG A 258 -20.69 -10.83 19.01
N SER A 259 -20.39 -10.98 17.73
CA SER A 259 -20.91 -12.10 16.92
C SER A 259 -20.42 -13.47 17.42
N GLN A 260 -19.19 -13.58 17.92
CA GLN A 260 -18.65 -14.82 18.48
C GLN A 260 -19.22 -15.16 19.87
N SER A 261 -19.56 -14.15 20.67
CA SER A 261 -20.20 -14.37 21.98
C SER A 261 -21.67 -14.82 21.89
N THR A 262 -22.35 -14.52 20.78
CA THR A 262 -23.75 -14.88 20.55
C THR A 262 -23.91 -16.32 20.00
N VAL A 263 -22.84 -16.92 19.51
CA VAL A 263 -22.81 -18.29 18.95
C VAL A 263 -22.33 -19.33 19.96
N LYS A 264 -21.82 -18.93 21.11
CA LYS A 264 -21.54 -19.78 22.28
C LYS A 264 -22.74 -19.78 23.23
#